data_6728fac051e3a1835f6c6ad0adc025f9
#
_entry.id   6728fac051e3a1835f6c6ad0adc025f9
#
_cell.length_a   1.000
_cell.length_b   1.000
_cell.length_c   1.000
_cell.angle_alpha   90.00
_cell.angle_beta   90.00
_cell.angle_gamma   90.00
#
_symmetry.space_group_name_H-M   'P 1'
#
loop_
_entity.id
_entity.type
_entity.pdbx_description
1 polymer ?
#
loop_
_entity_poly.entity_id
_entity_poly.type
_entity_poly.pdbx_seq_one_letter_code
_entity_poly.pdbx_strand_id
1 'polypeptide(L)'
;MTSMRKRFASLLSTLALCWCQLAQGGEGVAVVVAPVQERAIQRTLALTGTVTAARAARLSTAVGGLVADIDVDAGSVVEKGEVLLQLDPELAELQARSAGAQVEQARTALADARRRLEEARSLAPQRSIAESVVRDLAAEVAIDEAALHQAMADAAYREVVLARHWLRAPFNGVVSTKLTEQGEWVNPGQAVLELVGIDELRLDFPVAEDYLADIRPDAVVNFRLSAYPGHTYQGRVDTVVPVTDPGVRTFLLRVLPQQSDQRLVPGMSVSAWLKLDTGRRGLVVPRDAILRYPDGRVVVWTIENRPEGPVVRENPVSTGVTFDALVEIRDGLAAGTRVVIAGNEALLDGQQVIIDAPHAGGAGDV
;
A
#
# COMPACT_ATOMS: atom_id res chain seq x y z
N MET A 1 88.07 -14.36 59.17
CA MET A 1 87.18 -13.33 58.73
C MET A 1 86.14 -13.93 57.85
N THR A 2 85.23 -14.74 58.34
CA THR A 2 84.16 -15.32 57.46
C THR A 2 83.13 -16.05 58.37
N SER A 3 82.35 -15.30 59.17
CA SER A 3 81.31 -16.00 59.95
C SER A 3 80.17 -15.08 60.45
N MET A 4 79.99 -13.90 59.92
CA MET A 4 79.01 -12.96 60.50
C MET A 4 77.98 -12.43 59.40
N ARG A 5 77.78 -13.15 58.30
CA ARG A 5 76.84 -12.78 57.28
C ARG A 5 75.66 -13.73 57.02
N LYS A 6 75.46 -14.74 57.83
CA LYS A 6 74.41 -15.76 57.65
C LYS A 6 73.23 -15.73 58.69
N ARG A 7 73.14 -14.74 59.56
CA ARG A 7 72.06 -14.69 60.57
C ARG A 7 71.04 -13.52 60.36
N PHE A 8 71.17 -12.71 59.34
CA PHE A 8 70.21 -11.60 59.09
C PHE A 8 69.22 -11.87 57.96
N ALA A 9 69.30 -13.01 57.22
CA ALA A 9 68.44 -13.35 56.09
C ALA A 9 67.18 -14.19 56.44
N SER A 10 67.07 -14.61 57.75
CA SER A 10 65.97 -15.52 58.16
C SER A 10 64.77 -14.84 58.86
N LEU A 11 64.83 -13.54 59.15
CA LEU A 11 63.72 -12.84 59.89
C LEU A 11 62.88 -11.94 58.99
N LEU A 12 63.25 -11.71 57.73
CA LEU A 12 62.45 -10.94 56.78
C LEU A 12 61.51 -11.79 55.87
N SER A 13 61.64 -13.14 55.90
CA SER A 13 60.88 -14.07 55.10
C SER A 13 59.54 -14.52 55.71
N THR A 14 59.31 -14.27 56.99
CA THR A 14 58.08 -14.68 57.71
C THR A 14 57.05 -13.55 57.85
N LEU A 15 57.41 -12.29 57.57
CA LEU A 15 56.45 -11.16 57.61
C LEU A 15 55.82 -10.85 56.28
N ALA A 16 56.30 -11.40 55.11
CA ALA A 16 55.76 -11.20 53.78
C ALA A 16 54.68 -12.23 53.40
N LEU A 17 54.47 -13.31 54.13
CA LEU A 17 53.44 -14.33 53.86
C LEU A 17 52.11 -14.10 54.60
N CYS A 18 51.99 -13.11 55.49
CA CYS A 18 50.75 -12.84 56.20
C CYS A 18 49.94 -11.66 55.68
N TRP A 19 50.35 -10.99 54.56
CA TRP A 19 49.64 -9.84 53.99
C TRP A 19 49.03 -10.12 52.62
N CYS A 20 49.07 -11.37 52.15
CA CYS A 20 48.48 -11.76 50.88
C CYS A 20 47.14 -12.51 51.02
N GLN A 21 46.50 -12.51 52.16
CA GLN A 21 45.21 -13.20 52.42
C GLN A 21 44.04 -12.27 52.81
N LEU A 22 44.12 -10.97 52.59
CA LEU A 22 43.05 -10.04 52.93
C LEU A 22 42.62 -9.15 51.77
N ALA A 23 42.70 -9.61 50.52
CA ALA A 23 42.12 -8.94 49.34
C ALA A 23 41.33 -9.95 48.46
N GLN A 24 40.45 -10.74 49.09
CA GLN A 24 39.28 -11.31 48.40
C GLN A 24 38.04 -10.55 48.86
N GLY A 25 38.05 -9.23 48.68
CA GLY A 25 36.84 -8.47 48.56
C GLY A 25 36.19 -8.91 47.24
N GLY A 26 35.11 -9.68 47.32
CA GLY A 26 34.35 -10.09 46.15
C GLY A 26 33.90 -8.84 45.38
N GLU A 27 34.62 -8.50 44.30
CA GLU A 27 34.09 -7.59 43.29
C GLU A 27 32.88 -8.30 42.70
N GLY A 28 31.68 -7.91 43.14
CA GLY A 28 30.43 -8.39 42.55
C GLY A 28 30.45 -8.03 41.06
N VAL A 29 30.12 -8.97 40.20
CA VAL A 29 30.00 -8.72 38.76
C VAL A 29 28.97 -7.62 38.55
N ALA A 30 29.34 -6.58 37.80
CA ALA A 30 28.44 -5.51 37.45
C ALA A 30 27.39 -6.02 36.44
N VAL A 31 26.11 -5.83 36.73
CA VAL A 31 24.98 -6.29 35.89
C VAL A 31 23.97 -5.18 35.69
N VAL A 32 23.40 -5.11 34.51
CA VAL A 32 22.26 -4.23 34.20
C VAL A 32 20.97 -5.03 34.30
N VAL A 33 19.93 -4.45 34.90
CA VAL A 33 18.67 -5.15 35.16
C VAL A 33 17.49 -4.41 34.56
N ALA A 34 16.46 -5.17 34.16
CA ALA A 34 15.16 -4.65 33.72
C ALA A 34 14.02 -5.37 34.46
N PRO A 35 12.91 -4.70 34.74
CA PRO A 35 11.73 -5.34 35.31
C PRO A 35 10.98 -6.19 34.27
N VAL A 36 10.46 -7.34 34.69
CA VAL A 36 9.45 -8.11 33.93
C VAL A 36 8.18 -7.30 33.88
N GLN A 37 7.69 -6.99 32.65
CA GLN A 37 6.51 -6.18 32.46
C GLN A 37 5.39 -7.01 31.85
N GLU A 38 4.17 -6.68 32.21
CA GLU A 38 3.00 -7.21 31.52
C GLU A 38 2.62 -6.29 30.35
N ARG A 39 2.69 -6.81 29.12
CA ARG A 39 2.35 -6.08 27.90
C ARG A 39 1.38 -6.86 27.02
N ALA A 40 0.72 -6.13 26.12
CA ALA A 40 -0.01 -6.75 25.01
C ALA A 40 0.97 -7.54 24.14
N ILE A 41 0.66 -8.79 23.87
CA ILE A 41 1.49 -9.66 23.01
C ILE A 41 1.16 -9.36 21.57
N GLN A 42 2.16 -8.90 20.84
CA GLN A 42 2.06 -8.60 19.41
C GLN A 42 2.76 -9.69 18.59
N ARG A 43 2.26 -9.90 17.41
CA ARG A 43 2.88 -10.77 16.40
C ARG A 43 3.16 -9.95 15.15
N THR A 44 4.38 -10.02 14.65
CA THR A 44 4.71 -9.40 13.37
C THR A 44 4.48 -10.40 12.26
N LEU A 45 3.59 -10.06 11.34
CA LEU A 45 3.32 -10.82 10.13
C LEU A 45 4.12 -10.22 8.98
N ALA A 46 5.04 -11.03 8.43
CA ALA A 46 5.77 -10.67 7.22
C ALA A 46 4.91 -10.99 5.99
N LEU A 47 4.77 -10.02 5.10
CA LEU A 47 3.95 -10.08 3.90
C LEU A 47 4.80 -9.78 2.67
N THR A 48 4.51 -10.46 1.58
CA THR A 48 5.07 -10.13 0.26
C THR A 48 3.92 -9.87 -0.69
N GLY A 49 4.02 -8.80 -1.46
CA GLY A 49 2.95 -8.38 -2.36
C GLY A 49 3.49 -7.59 -3.55
N THR A 50 2.59 -6.89 -4.20
CA THR A 50 2.88 -6.14 -5.42
C THR A 50 2.25 -4.75 -5.35
N VAL A 51 2.95 -3.75 -5.87
CA VAL A 51 2.37 -2.42 -6.13
C VAL A 51 1.40 -2.54 -7.30
N THR A 52 0.15 -2.16 -7.12
CA THR A 52 -0.88 -2.20 -8.16
C THR A 52 -1.44 -0.81 -8.40
N ALA A 53 -1.82 -0.53 -9.64
CA ALA A 53 -2.56 0.67 -9.96
C ALA A 53 -4.05 0.49 -9.60
N ALA A 54 -4.69 1.55 -9.10
CA ALA A 54 -6.13 1.53 -8.86
C ALA A 54 -6.92 1.38 -10.17
N ARG A 55 -6.36 1.89 -11.27
CA ARG A 55 -6.96 1.88 -12.60
C ARG A 55 -5.96 1.33 -13.62
N ALA A 56 -6.38 0.31 -14.33
CA ALA A 56 -5.69 -0.20 -15.51
C ALA A 56 -6.76 -0.55 -16.54
N ALA A 57 -6.57 -0.15 -17.79
CA ALA A 57 -7.55 -0.36 -18.85
C ALA A 57 -6.88 -0.75 -20.16
N ARG A 58 -7.49 -1.71 -20.84
CA ARG A 58 -7.23 -1.98 -22.24
C ARG A 58 -8.15 -1.10 -23.07
N LEU A 59 -7.58 -0.09 -23.70
CA LEU A 59 -8.31 0.88 -24.50
C LEU A 59 -8.60 0.26 -25.87
N SER A 60 -9.84 0.42 -26.32
CA SER A 60 -10.31 -0.05 -27.62
C SER A 60 -11.07 1.05 -28.34
N THR A 61 -11.13 0.99 -29.67
CA THR A 61 -11.91 1.91 -30.46
C THR A 61 -13.39 1.49 -30.47
N ALA A 62 -14.30 2.48 -30.45
CA ALA A 62 -15.74 2.24 -30.52
C ALA A 62 -16.23 2.08 -31.96
N VAL A 63 -15.43 2.51 -32.93
CA VAL A 63 -15.67 2.38 -34.38
C VAL A 63 -14.47 1.72 -35.04
N GLY A 64 -14.69 1.07 -36.18
CA GLY A 64 -13.61 0.50 -36.98
C GLY A 64 -13.06 1.54 -37.95
N GLY A 65 -11.77 1.43 -38.30
CA GLY A 65 -11.12 2.31 -39.25
C GLY A 65 -9.62 2.05 -39.38
N LEU A 66 -9.02 2.74 -40.34
CA LEU A 66 -7.59 2.80 -40.51
C LEU A 66 -6.99 3.71 -39.43
N VAL A 67 -5.92 3.29 -38.75
CA VAL A 67 -5.17 4.16 -37.84
C VAL A 67 -4.44 5.22 -38.69
N ALA A 68 -4.91 6.45 -38.61
CA ALA A 68 -4.31 7.58 -39.31
C ALA A 68 -3.10 8.12 -38.56
N ASP A 69 -3.20 8.19 -37.23
CA ASP A 69 -2.11 8.67 -36.36
C ASP A 69 -2.16 8.03 -34.97
N ILE A 70 -0.99 7.95 -34.32
CA ILE A 70 -0.83 7.45 -32.97
C ILE A 70 0.30 8.24 -32.29
N ASP A 71 -0.06 9.18 -31.40
CA ASP A 71 0.85 10.16 -30.82
C ASP A 71 1.62 9.63 -29.61
N VAL A 72 1.37 8.38 -29.20
CA VAL A 72 1.93 7.80 -27.97
C VAL A 72 2.63 6.48 -28.23
N ASP A 73 3.59 6.17 -27.38
CA ASP A 73 4.30 4.89 -27.36
C ASP A 73 4.35 4.31 -25.93
N ALA A 74 4.82 3.07 -25.80
CA ALA A 74 5.06 2.47 -24.48
C ALA A 74 5.99 3.36 -23.65
N GLY A 75 5.58 3.71 -22.42
CA GLY A 75 6.27 4.63 -21.54
C GLY A 75 5.79 6.09 -21.63
N SER A 76 4.94 6.46 -22.59
CA SER A 76 4.37 7.82 -22.68
C SER A 76 3.46 8.10 -21.47
N VAL A 77 3.68 9.23 -20.81
CA VAL A 77 2.80 9.76 -19.77
C VAL A 77 1.71 10.58 -20.44
N VAL A 78 0.45 10.32 -20.10
CA VAL A 78 -0.70 10.96 -20.72
C VAL A 78 -1.69 11.51 -19.70
N GLU A 79 -2.36 12.61 -20.05
CA GLU A 79 -3.38 13.22 -19.21
C GLU A 79 -4.79 12.78 -19.65
N LYS A 80 -5.74 12.80 -18.71
CA LYS A 80 -7.15 12.52 -18.99
C LYS A 80 -7.70 13.45 -20.08
N GLY A 81 -8.28 12.87 -21.13
CA GLY A 81 -8.86 13.60 -22.28
C GLY A 81 -7.88 13.82 -23.42
N GLU A 82 -6.59 13.58 -23.24
CA GLU A 82 -5.57 13.63 -24.29
C GLU A 82 -5.88 12.63 -25.41
N VAL A 83 -5.65 13.01 -26.66
CA VAL A 83 -5.82 12.14 -27.83
C VAL A 83 -4.64 11.20 -27.91
N LEU A 84 -4.89 9.91 -27.95
CA LEU A 84 -3.87 8.86 -27.98
C LEU A 84 -3.71 8.25 -29.38
N LEU A 85 -4.84 8.16 -30.09
CA LEU A 85 -4.90 7.55 -31.39
C LEU A 85 -6.05 8.21 -32.19
N GLN A 86 -5.82 8.42 -33.46
CA GLN A 86 -6.81 8.92 -34.44
C GLN A 86 -7.03 7.89 -35.55
N LEU A 87 -8.28 7.53 -35.76
CA LEU A 87 -8.68 6.79 -36.95
C LEU A 87 -8.92 7.80 -38.08
N ASP A 88 -8.81 7.34 -39.34
CA ASP A 88 -9.12 8.15 -40.51
C ASP A 88 -10.58 8.67 -40.46
N PRO A 89 -10.81 9.98 -40.27
CA PRO A 89 -12.13 10.54 -40.07
C PRO A 89 -12.81 10.97 -41.38
N GLU A 90 -12.12 10.92 -42.52
CA GLU A 90 -12.57 11.58 -43.76
C GLU A 90 -14.02 11.21 -44.16
N LEU A 91 -14.33 9.92 -44.16
CA LEU A 91 -15.68 9.44 -44.49
C LEU A 91 -16.72 9.88 -43.46
N ALA A 92 -16.37 9.82 -42.16
CA ALA A 92 -17.28 10.22 -41.09
C ALA A 92 -17.53 11.73 -41.08
N GLU A 93 -16.53 12.55 -41.43
CA GLU A 93 -16.67 14.00 -41.57
C GLU A 93 -17.62 14.35 -42.73
N LEU A 94 -17.48 13.66 -43.85
CA LEU A 94 -18.39 13.86 -45.00
C LEU A 94 -19.83 13.48 -44.63
N GLN A 95 -20.03 12.38 -43.90
CA GLN A 95 -21.35 11.96 -43.44
C GLN A 95 -21.97 12.96 -42.46
N ALA A 96 -21.19 13.45 -41.46
CA ALA A 96 -21.67 14.46 -40.53
C ALA A 96 -22.05 15.78 -41.25
N ARG A 97 -21.24 16.21 -42.21
CA ARG A 97 -21.49 17.39 -43.02
C ARG A 97 -22.76 17.25 -43.89
N SER A 98 -22.98 16.07 -44.47
CA SER A 98 -24.21 15.76 -45.25
C SER A 98 -25.46 15.81 -44.36
N ALA A 99 -25.40 15.21 -43.15
CA ALA A 99 -26.52 15.25 -42.22
C ALA A 99 -26.81 16.67 -41.71
N GLY A 100 -25.77 17.48 -41.48
CA GLY A 100 -25.93 18.91 -41.16
C GLY A 100 -26.66 19.69 -42.25
N ALA A 101 -26.36 19.40 -43.54
CA ALA A 101 -27.09 20.02 -44.68
C ALA A 101 -28.56 19.62 -44.70
N GLN A 102 -28.90 18.37 -44.32
CA GLN A 102 -30.30 17.92 -44.20
C GLN A 102 -31.07 18.67 -43.09
N VAL A 103 -30.41 18.98 -41.97
CA VAL A 103 -30.99 19.82 -40.91
C VAL A 103 -31.35 21.22 -41.46
N GLU A 104 -30.45 21.86 -42.21
CA GLU A 104 -30.72 23.19 -42.78
C GLU A 104 -31.84 23.15 -43.83
N GLN A 105 -31.93 22.08 -44.64
CA GLN A 105 -33.04 21.87 -45.56
C GLN A 105 -34.37 21.74 -44.80
N ALA A 106 -34.45 20.88 -43.77
CA ALA A 106 -35.68 20.70 -42.98
C ALA A 106 -36.08 21.98 -42.23
N ARG A 107 -35.07 22.72 -41.69
CA ARG A 107 -35.29 24.00 -41.03
C ARG A 107 -35.90 25.03 -41.98
N THR A 108 -35.45 25.09 -43.23
CA THR A 108 -35.96 26.00 -44.26
C THR A 108 -37.39 25.63 -44.66
N ALA A 109 -37.68 24.32 -44.81
CA ALA A 109 -39.01 23.82 -45.13
C ALA A 109 -40.02 24.20 -44.02
N LEU A 110 -39.65 23.94 -42.73
CA LEU A 110 -40.49 24.32 -41.60
C LEU A 110 -40.71 25.83 -41.51
N ALA A 111 -39.69 26.64 -41.78
CA ALA A 111 -39.84 28.10 -41.80
C ALA A 111 -40.82 28.56 -42.87
N ASP A 112 -40.78 27.96 -44.09
CA ASP A 112 -41.73 28.25 -45.16
C ASP A 112 -43.16 27.80 -44.82
N ALA A 113 -43.33 26.59 -44.27
CA ALA A 113 -44.63 26.10 -43.82
C ALA A 113 -45.26 26.99 -42.73
N ARG A 114 -44.45 27.42 -41.76
CA ARG A 114 -44.89 28.36 -40.71
C ARG A 114 -45.31 29.72 -41.29
N ARG A 115 -44.54 30.26 -42.26
CA ARG A 115 -44.88 31.51 -42.95
C ARG A 115 -46.24 31.38 -43.70
N ARG A 116 -46.44 30.29 -44.44
CA ARG A 116 -47.68 30.02 -45.16
C ARG A 116 -48.88 29.87 -44.21
N LEU A 117 -48.72 29.20 -43.08
CA LEU A 117 -49.75 29.06 -42.06
C LEU A 117 -50.13 30.42 -41.48
N GLU A 118 -49.16 31.28 -41.18
CA GLU A 118 -49.41 32.61 -40.59
C GLU A 118 -50.12 33.54 -41.58
N GLU A 119 -49.70 33.49 -42.85
CA GLU A 119 -50.40 34.18 -43.93
C GLU A 119 -51.89 33.74 -44.08
N ALA A 120 -52.15 32.42 -44.07
CA ALA A 120 -53.50 31.88 -44.10
C ALA A 120 -54.34 32.25 -42.86
N ARG A 121 -53.74 32.23 -41.67
CA ARG A 121 -54.40 32.66 -40.44
C ARG A 121 -54.79 34.14 -40.45
N SER A 122 -53.98 35.01 -41.03
CA SER A 122 -54.30 36.45 -41.16
C SER A 122 -55.45 36.74 -42.10
N LEU A 123 -55.67 35.88 -43.15
CA LEU A 123 -56.73 36.03 -44.16
C LEU A 123 -58.07 35.34 -43.80
N ALA A 124 -58.06 34.36 -42.87
CA ALA A 124 -59.21 33.58 -42.48
C ALA A 124 -60.34 34.45 -41.84
N PRO A 125 -60.11 35.48 -40.98
CA PRO A 125 -61.16 36.34 -40.46
C PRO A 125 -61.96 37.10 -41.55
N GLN A 126 -61.34 37.35 -42.71
CA GLN A 126 -61.94 38.05 -43.83
C GLN A 126 -62.79 37.12 -44.73
N ARG A 127 -62.97 35.83 -44.33
CA ARG A 127 -63.65 34.78 -45.12
C ARG A 127 -63.04 34.54 -46.51
N SER A 128 -61.79 34.93 -46.68
CA SER A 128 -61.05 34.77 -47.97
C SER A 128 -60.42 33.39 -48.12
N ILE A 129 -60.31 32.62 -47.05
CA ILE A 129 -59.75 31.27 -47.01
C ILE A 129 -60.63 30.34 -46.14
N ALA A 130 -60.85 29.10 -46.62
CA ALA A 130 -61.59 28.07 -45.84
C ALA A 130 -60.84 27.60 -44.61
N GLU A 131 -61.51 27.31 -43.50
CA GLU A 131 -60.90 26.77 -42.28
C GLU A 131 -60.16 25.42 -42.47
N SER A 132 -60.56 24.62 -43.48
CA SER A 132 -59.87 23.39 -43.84
C SER A 132 -58.43 23.65 -44.32
N VAL A 133 -58.23 24.73 -45.12
CA VAL A 133 -56.86 25.10 -45.56
C VAL A 133 -55.98 25.51 -44.43
N VAL A 134 -56.50 26.22 -43.41
CA VAL A 134 -55.73 26.57 -42.23
C VAL A 134 -55.32 25.31 -41.41
N ARG A 135 -56.26 24.33 -41.29
CA ARG A 135 -55.97 23.05 -40.63
C ARG A 135 -54.94 22.22 -41.41
N ASP A 136 -55.00 22.18 -42.72
CA ASP A 136 -54.07 21.46 -43.59
C ASP A 136 -52.66 22.05 -43.51
N LEU A 137 -52.53 23.39 -43.51
CA LEU A 137 -51.25 24.08 -43.29
C LEU A 137 -50.72 23.89 -41.89
N ALA A 138 -51.58 23.81 -40.87
CA ALA A 138 -51.15 23.48 -39.52
C ALA A 138 -50.64 22.04 -39.41
N ALA A 139 -51.25 21.10 -40.14
CA ALA A 139 -50.73 19.72 -40.20
C ALA A 139 -49.40 19.66 -40.94
N GLU A 140 -49.22 20.45 -42.03
CA GLU A 140 -47.95 20.55 -42.76
C GLU A 140 -46.82 21.07 -41.82
N VAL A 141 -47.07 22.12 -41.01
CA VAL A 141 -46.11 22.60 -40.00
C VAL A 141 -45.74 21.50 -39.03
N ALA A 142 -46.70 20.71 -38.55
CA ALA A 142 -46.41 19.61 -37.63
C ALA A 142 -45.57 18.49 -38.27
N ILE A 143 -45.79 18.21 -39.56
CA ILE A 143 -44.99 17.23 -40.34
C ILE A 143 -43.57 17.74 -40.53
N ASP A 144 -43.39 19.00 -40.93
CA ASP A 144 -42.06 19.59 -41.13
C ASP A 144 -41.30 19.76 -39.81
N GLU A 145 -42.00 20.03 -38.72
CA GLU A 145 -41.40 20.06 -37.38
C GLU A 145 -40.86 18.67 -36.96
N ALA A 146 -41.63 17.62 -37.22
CA ALA A 146 -41.19 16.25 -36.99
C ALA A 146 -40.00 15.87 -37.90
N ALA A 147 -40.03 16.30 -39.18
CA ALA A 147 -38.92 16.08 -40.13
C ALA A 147 -37.63 16.79 -39.69
N LEU A 148 -37.73 18.02 -39.16
CA LEU A 148 -36.59 18.73 -38.58
C LEU A 148 -36.01 17.99 -37.35
N HIS A 149 -36.88 17.54 -36.46
CA HIS A 149 -36.43 16.77 -35.28
C HIS A 149 -35.71 15.48 -35.70
N GLN A 150 -36.21 14.77 -36.72
CA GLN A 150 -35.55 13.59 -37.25
C GLN A 150 -34.18 13.90 -37.85
N ALA A 151 -34.07 14.95 -38.67
CA ALA A 151 -32.81 15.37 -39.29
C ALA A 151 -31.78 15.78 -38.23
N MET A 152 -32.20 16.50 -37.16
CA MET A 152 -31.34 16.86 -36.01
C MET A 152 -30.82 15.64 -35.27
N ALA A 153 -31.67 14.62 -35.07
CA ALA A 153 -31.27 13.39 -34.40
C ALA A 153 -30.22 12.60 -35.23
N ASP A 154 -30.40 12.52 -36.56
CA ASP A 154 -29.42 11.87 -37.46
C ASP A 154 -28.08 12.64 -37.46
N ALA A 155 -28.12 13.96 -37.57
CA ALA A 155 -26.92 14.80 -37.52
C ALA A 155 -26.15 14.60 -36.21
N ALA A 156 -26.84 14.62 -35.07
CA ALA A 156 -26.23 14.35 -33.76
C ALA A 156 -25.61 12.95 -33.69
N TYR A 157 -26.26 11.94 -34.24
CA TYR A 157 -25.70 10.58 -34.32
C TYR A 157 -24.40 10.56 -35.14
N ARG A 158 -24.36 11.22 -36.33
CA ARG A 158 -23.16 11.28 -37.17
C ARG A 158 -22.01 12.02 -36.48
N GLU A 159 -22.29 13.09 -35.76
CA GLU A 159 -21.29 13.82 -34.97
C GLU A 159 -20.68 12.94 -33.85
N VAL A 160 -21.51 12.16 -33.14
CA VAL A 160 -21.02 11.20 -32.12
C VAL A 160 -20.16 10.12 -32.77
N VAL A 161 -20.56 9.59 -33.95
CA VAL A 161 -19.74 8.59 -34.66
C VAL A 161 -18.41 9.20 -35.08
N LEU A 162 -18.41 10.43 -35.61
CA LEU A 162 -17.19 11.16 -35.94
C LEU A 162 -16.29 11.35 -34.75
N ALA A 163 -16.82 11.81 -33.61
CA ALA A 163 -16.05 12.02 -32.38
C ALA A 163 -15.39 10.73 -31.87
N ARG A 164 -15.93 9.56 -32.18
CA ARG A 164 -15.37 8.26 -31.82
C ARG A 164 -14.14 7.84 -32.65
N HIS A 165 -13.77 8.61 -33.67
CA HIS A 165 -12.52 8.39 -34.40
C HIS A 165 -11.29 8.86 -33.63
N TRP A 166 -11.46 9.62 -32.52
CA TRP A 166 -10.40 10.01 -31.62
C TRP A 166 -10.50 9.20 -30.33
N LEU A 167 -9.53 8.33 -30.11
CA LEU A 167 -9.40 7.63 -28.82
C LEU A 167 -8.70 8.54 -27.82
N ARG A 168 -9.36 8.80 -26.71
CA ARG A 168 -8.84 9.67 -25.65
C ARG A 168 -8.57 8.89 -24.37
N ALA A 169 -7.58 9.36 -23.58
CA ALA A 169 -7.26 8.82 -22.27
C ALA A 169 -8.44 9.01 -21.28
N PRO A 170 -8.97 7.94 -20.66
CA PRO A 170 -10.06 8.05 -19.69
C PRO A 170 -9.60 8.56 -18.31
N PHE A 171 -8.30 8.46 -18.00
CA PHE A 171 -7.64 8.92 -16.77
C PHE A 171 -6.16 9.21 -17.04
N ASN A 172 -5.50 9.92 -16.12
CA ASN A 172 -4.06 10.15 -16.17
C ASN A 172 -3.30 8.85 -15.96
N GLY A 173 -2.24 8.62 -16.71
CA GLY A 173 -1.48 7.37 -16.59
C GLY A 173 -0.31 7.27 -17.53
N VAL A 174 0.24 6.07 -17.61
CA VAL A 174 1.32 5.70 -18.51
C VAL A 174 0.81 4.62 -19.45
N VAL A 175 1.11 4.76 -20.74
CA VAL A 175 0.89 3.70 -21.73
C VAL A 175 1.86 2.55 -21.42
N SER A 176 1.34 1.41 -20.99
CA SER A 176 2.18 0.24 -20.71
C SER A 176 2.50 -0.56 -21.96
N THR A 177 1.58 -0.60 -22.92
CA THR A 177 1.73 -1.40 -24.14
C THR A 177 0.98 -0.73 -25.29
N LYS A 178 1.63 -0.65 -26.45
CA LYS A 178 1.02 -0.29 -27.73
C LYS A 178 0.74 -1.59 -28.49
N LEU A 179 -0.51 -1.78 -28.90
CA LEU A 179 -1.01 -3.02 -29.55
C LEU A 179 -1.39 -2.84 -31.02
N THR A 180 -1.21 -1.64 -31.57
CA THR A 180 -1.47 -1.32 -32.97
C THR A 180 -0.49 -0.25 -33.47
N GLU A 181 -0.34 -0.16 -34.77
CA GLU A 181 0.56 0.79 -35.41
C GLU A 181 -0.19 1.65 -36.44
N GLN A 182 0.40 2.80 -36.81
CA GLN A 182 -0.12 3.66 -37.87
C GLN A 182 -0.21 2.87 -39.18
N GLY A 183 -1.33 3.02 -39.91
CA GLY A 183 -1.61 2.29 -41.16
C GLY A 183 -2.25 0.92 -40.94
N GLU A 184 -2.47 0.46 -39.73
CA GLU A 184 -3.22 -0.76 -39.46
C GLU A 184 -4.72 -0.51 -39.41
N TRP A 185 -5.50 -1.52 -39.80
CA TRP A 185 -6.94 -1.50 -39.64
C TRP A 185 -7.37 -2.09 -38.32
N VAL A 186 -8.15 -1.35 -37.52
CA VAL A 186 -8.69 -1.81 -36.24
C VAL A 186 -10.20 -2.00 -36.30
N ASN A 187 -10.70 -2.99 -35.55
CA ASN A 187 -12.11 -3.29 -35.43
C ASN A 187 -12.70 -2.76 -34.11
N PRO A 188 -14.01 -2.47 -34.06
CA PRO A 188 -14.65 -2.08 -32.81
C PRO A 188 -14.42 -3.09 -31.67
N GLY A 189 -13.99 -2.61 -30.52
CA GLY A 189 -13.68 -3.46 -29.36
C GLY A 189 -12.30 -4.13 -29.38
N GLN A 190 -11.52 -4.00 -30.44
CA GLN A 190 -10.13 -4.45 -30.48
C GLN A 190 -9.28 -3.56 -29.59
N ALA A 191 -8.53 -4.17 -28.66
CA ALA A 191 -7.60 -3.44 -27.81
C ALA A 191 -6.45 -2.87 -28.66
N VAL A 192 -6.19 -1.58 -28.50
CA VAL A 192 -5.15 -0.83 -29.25
C VAL A 192 -4.05 -0.30 -28.34
N LEU A 193 -4.36 0.00 -27.08
CA LEU A 193 -3.42 0.50 -26.08
C LEU A 193 -3.77 -0.08 -24.69
N GLU A 194 -2.76 -0.27 -23.86
CA GLU A 194 -2.94 -0.53 -22.43
C GLU A 194 -2.50 0.69 -21.63
N LEU A 195 -3.40 1.24 -20.83
CA LEU A 195 -3.16 2.43 -19.98
C LEU A 195 -3.21 2.05 -18.52
N VAL A 196 -2.18 2.43 -17.76
CA VAL A 196 -2.03 2.16 -16.31
C VAL A 196 -1.99 3.49 -15.57
N GLY A 197 -2.89 3.67 -14.61
CA GLY A 197 -2.93 4.87 -13.77
C GLY A 197 -1.74 4.92 -12.80
N ILE A 198 -1.19 6.11 -12.60
CA ILE A 198 -0.05 6.33 -11.69
C ILE A 198 -0.39 7.20 -10.48
N ASP A 199 -1.55 7.84 -10.47
CA ASP A 199 -1.96 8.78 -9.41
C ASP A 199 -2.41 8.06 -8.14
N GLU A 200 -3.08 6.90 -8.29
CA GLU A 200 -3.66 6.13 -7.21
C GLU A 200 -3.04 4.73 -7.18
N LEU A 201 -2.02 4.56 -6.36
CA LEU A 201 -1.34 3.28 -6.19
C LEU A 201 -1.78 2.61 -4.89
N ARG A 202 -1.77 1.29 -4.90
CA ARG A 202 -2.07 0.43 -3.74
C ARG A 202 -1.08 -0.71 -3.70
N LEU A 203 -1.01 -1.31 -2.54
CA LEU A 203 -0.17 -2.48 -2.29
C LEU A 203 -1.13 -3.64 -2.03
N ASP A 204 -1.07 -4.65 -2.84
CA ASP A 204 -1.90 -5.84 -2.76
C ASP A 204 -1.07 -7.00 -2.21
N PHE A 205 -1.49 -7.54 -1.05
CA PHE A 205 -0.83 -8.64 -0.36
C PHE A 205 -1.77 -9.85 -0.28
N PRO A 206 -1.38 -11.01 -0.81
CA PRO A 206 -2.04 -12.27 -0.50
C PRO A 206 -1.70 -12.68 0.93
N VAL A 207 -2.70 -12.84 1.79
CA VAL A 207 -2.55 -13.18 3.20
C VAL A 207 -3.29 -14.48 3.49
N ALA A 208 -2.67 -15.40 4.27
CA ALA A 208 -3.30 -16.65 4.66
C ALA A 208 -4.59 -16.41 5.46
N GLU A 209 -5.62 -17.23 5.21
CA GLU A 209 -6.96 -17.10 5.81
C GLU A 209 -6.94 -17.12 7.34
N ASP A 210 -5.96 -17.78 7.96
CA ASP A 210 -5.80 -17.88 9.41
C ASP A 210 -5.64 -16.52 10.10
N TYR A 211 -5.20 -15.50 9.36
CA TYR A 211 -4.99 -14.15 9.92
C TYR A 211 -6.17 -13.20 9.71
N LEU A 212 -7.25 -13.66 9.06
CA LEU A 212 -8.38 -12.80 8.70
C LEU A 212 -9.03 -12.14 9.92
N ALA A 213 -9.15 -12.87 11.04
CA ALA A 213 -9.75 -12.36 12.27
C ALA A 213 -8.86 -11.37 13.05
N ASP A 214 -7.55 -11.41 12.81
CA ASP A 214 -6.56 -10.61 13.55
C ASP A 214 -6.27 -9.25 12.88
N ILE A 215 -6.62 -9.10 11.60
CA ILE A 215 -6.35 -7.88 10.83
C ILE A 215 -7.46 -6.87 11.07
N ARG A 216 -7.07 -5.71 11.57
CA ARG A 216 -8.00 -4.58 11.80
C ARG A 216 -7.94 -3.60 10.62
N PRO A 217 -9.07 -3.02 10.22
CA PRO A 217 -9.09 -1.85 9.36
C PRO A 217 -8.21 -0.73 9.95
N ASP A 218 -7.62 0.08 9.10
CA ASP A 218 -6.73 1.19 9.45
C ASP A 218 -5.40 0.80 10.16
N ALA A 219 -5.08 -0.48 10.29
CA ALA A 219 -3.79 -0.92 10.86
C ALA A 219 -2.61 -0.36 10.04
N VAL A 220 -1.57 0.10 10.74
CA VAL A 220 -0.36 0.61 10.11
C VAL A 220 0.51 -0.55 9.64
N VAL A 221 0.95 -0.45 8.40
CA VAL A 221 1.83 -1.42 7.73
C VAL A 221 3.13 -0.73 7.37
N ASN A 222 4.24 -1.22 7.84
CA ASN A 222 5.55 -0.78 7.36
C ASN A 222 5.95 -1.63 6.16
N PHE A 223 6.43 -1.00 5.09
CA PHE A 223 6.82 -1.74 3.90
C PHE A 223 8.10 -1.20 3.26
N ARG A 224 8.73 -2.03 2.44
CA ARG A 224 9.91 -1.70 1.62
C ARG A 224 9.69 -2.17 0.20
N LEU A 225 10.14 -1.37 -0.73
CA LEU A 225 10.19 -1.75 -2.14
C LEU A 225 11.46 -2.58 -2.39
N SER A 226 11.34 -3.68 -3.11
CA SER A 226 12.51 -4.54 -3.42
C SER A 226 13.58 -3.79 -4.19
N ALA A 227 13.19 -2.80 -5.02
CA ALA A 227 14.12 -1.95 -5.77
C ALA A 227 14.84 -0.90 -4.90
N TYR A 228 14.30 -0.57 -3.70
CA TYR A 228 14.84 0.47 -2.80
C TYR A 228 14.92 -0.03 -1.35
N PRO A 229 15.79 -1.01 -1.04
CA PRO A 229 15.81 -1.71 0.25
C PRO A 229 16.20 -0.82 1.43
N GLY A 230 16.88 0.30 1.19
CA GLY A 230 17.29 1.27 2.22
C GLY A 230 16.17 2.18 2.72
N HIS A 231 14.98 2.18 2.09
CA HIS A 231 13.87 3.05 2.47
C HIS A 231 12.71 2.24 3.03
N THR A 232 12.24 2.65 4.21
CA THR A 232 11.03 2.09 4.82
C THR A 232 9.90 3.10 4.68
N TYR A 233 8.79 2.66 4.14
CA TYR A 233 7.57 3.43 3.93
C TYR A 233 6.50 2.97 4.89
N GLN A 234 5.50 3.81 5.09
CA GLN A 234 4.31 3.47 5.85
C GLN A 234 3.08 3.48 4.96
N GLY A 235 2.22 2.50 5.20
CA GLY A 235 0.90 2.40 4.61
C GLY A 235 -0.14 2.08 5.66
N ARG A 236 -1.38 2.08 5.27
CA ARG A 236 -2.52 1.75 6.10
C ARG A 236 -3.39 0.71 5.40
N VAL A 237 -3.87 -0.26 6.16
CA VAL A 237 -4.87 -1.22 5.68
C VAL A 237 -6.13 -0.46 5.28
N ASP A 238 -6.46 -0.52 4.00
CA ASP A 238 -7.66 0.09 3.42
C ASP A 238 -8.81 -0.92 3.37
N THR A 239 -8.54 -2.07 2.75
CA THR A 239 -9.57 -3.06 2.50
C THR A 239 -9.03 -4.47 2.70
N VAL A 240 -9.80 -5.26 3.41
CA VAL A 240 -9.67 -6.72 3.42
C VAL A 240 -10.72 -7.25 2.45
N VAL A 241 -10.31 -7.84 1.35
CA VAL A 241 -11.26 -8.42 0.38
C VAL A 241 -11.70 -9.79 0.92
N PRO A 242 -12.97 -9.94 1.33
CA PRO A 242 -13.42 -11.14 2.04
C PRO A 242 -13.75 -12.30 1.08
N VAL A 243 -12.86 -12.51 0.11
CA VAL A 243 -12.94 -13.61 -0.87
C VAL A 243 -11.64 -14.36 -0.82
N THR A 244 -11.71 -15.61 -0.38
CA THR A 244 -10.55 -16.49 -0.27
C THR A 244 -10.37 -17.27 -1.55
N ASP A 245 -9.15 -17.33 -2.07
CA ASP A 245 -8.80 -18.26 -3.14
C ASP A 245 -8.72 -19.68 -2.56
N PRO A 246 -9.61 -20.59 -2.97
CA PRO A 246 -9.66 -21.93 -2.40
C PRO A 246 -8.42 -22.79 -2.76
N GLY A 247 -7.67 -22.41 -3.80
CA GLY A 247 -6.46 -23.14 -4.22
C GLY A 247 -5.27 -22.87 -3.32
N VAL A 248 -5.11 -21.62 -2.87
CA VAL A 248 -3.96 -21.18 -2.06
C VAL A 248 -4.36 -20.72 -0.64
N ARG A 249 -5.66 -20.72 -0.32
CA ARG A 249 -6.21 -20.31 0.98
C ARG A 249 -5.72 -18.96 1.48
N THR A 250 -5.72 -17.99 0.58
CA THR A 250 -5.35 -16.61 0.88
C THR A 250 -6.49 -15.66 0.54
N PHE A 251 -6.58 -14.56 1.26
CA PHE A 251 -7.42 -13.42 0.91
C PHE A 251 -6.52 -12.24 0.52
N LEU A 252 -7.09 -11.26 -0.15
CA LEU A 252 -6.36 -10.07 -0.58
C LEU A 252 -6.47 -8.97 0.48
N LEU A 253 -5.31 -8.58 1.01
CA LEU A 253 -5.17 -7.41 1.88
C LEU A 253 -4.68 -6.23 1.03
N ARG A 254 -5.46 -5.17 1.00
CA ARG A 254 -5.13 -3.94 0.28
C ARG A 254 -4.66 -2.87 1.25
N VAL A 255 -3.50 -2.29 0.95
CA VAL A 255 -2.87 -1.25 1.76
C VAL A 255 -2.66 -0.02 0.89
N LEU A 256 -3.03 1.16 1.41
CA LEU A 256 -2.73 2.43 0.79
C LEU A 256 -1.44 3.01 1.36
N PRO A 257 -0.48 3.41 0.54
CA PRO A 257 0.69 4.15 1.00
C PRO A 257 0.25 5.50 1.58
N GLN A 258 0.83 5.90 2.72
CA GLN A 258 0.51 7.18 3.35
C GLN A 258 1.14 8.37 2.62
N GLN A 259 2.19 8.14 1.88
CA GLN A 259 2.88 9.15 1.08
C GLN A 259 2.95 8.68 -0.37
N SER A 260 2.59 9.58 -1.28
CA SER A 260 2.85 9.38 -2.70
C SER A 260 4.34 9.59 -2.95
N ASP A 261 5.02 8.56 -3.43
CA ASP A 261 6.43 8.62 -3.83
C ASP A 261 6.52 8.17 -5.30
N GLN A 262 7.22 8.95 -6.13
CA GLN A 262 7.46 8.62 -7.54
C GLN A 262 8.25 7.31 -7.74
N ARG A 263 8.84 6.77 -6.68
CA ARG A 263 9.51 5.46 -6.68
C ARG A 263 8.55 4.28 -6.67
N LEU A 264 7.29 4.51 -6.31
CA LEU A 264 6.24 3.50 -6.37
C LEU A 264 5.80 3.34 -7.82
N VAL A 265 6.16 2.22 -8.43
CA VAL A 265 5.78 1.90 -9.81
C VAL A 265 4.91 0.64 -9.81
N PRO A 266 3.76 0.64 -10.50
CA PRO A 266 2.95 -0.56 -10.67
C PRO A 266 3.76 -1.76 -11.16
N GLY A 267 3.52 -2.93 -10.58
CA GLY A 267 4.27 -4.16 -10.87
C GLY A 267 5.48 -4.40 -9.98
N MET A 268 5.95 -3.42 -9.19
CA MET A 268 7.05 -3.64 -8.26
C MET A 268 6.68 -4.60 -7.15
N SER A 269 7.63 -5.46 -6.76
CA SER A 269 7.52 -6.31 -5.57
C SER A 269 7.74 -5.48 -4.30
N VAL A 270 6.94 -5.79 -3.28
CA VAL A 270 6.96 -5.11 -1.98
C VAL A 270 6.97 -6.14 -0.85
N SER A 271 7.83 -5.90 0.16
CA SER A 271 7.85 -6.64 1.42
C SER A 271 7.30 -5.75 2.52
N ALA A 272 6.42 -6.29 3.36
CA ALA A 272 5.77 -5.53 4.41
C ALA A 272 5.74 -6.28 5.74
N TRP A 273 5.57 -5.52 6.82
CA TRP A 273 5.44 -6.03 8.17
C TRP A 273 4.21 -5.39 8.82
N LEU A 274 3.24 -6.26 9.12
CA LEU A 274 2.01 -5.88 9.82
C LEU A 274 2.11 -6.38 11.26
N LYS A 275 1.93 -5.47 12.22
CA LYS A 275 1.83 -5.84 13.63
C LYS A 275 0.39 -6.22 13.96
N LEU A 276 0.22 -7.48 14.37
CA LEU A 276 -1.06 -8.03 14.80
C LEU A 276 -1.12 -8.03 16.33
N ASP A 277 -2.18 -7.49 16.90
CA ASP A 277 -2.46 -7.61 18.33
C ASP A 277 -3.15 -8.95 18.57
N THR A 278 -2.53 -9.83 19.35
CA THR A 278 -3.11 -11.15 19.65
C THR A 278 -4.30 -11.09 20.62
N GLY A 279 -4.64 -9.90 21.13
CA GLY A 279 -5.69 -9.72 22.15
C GLY A 279 -5.32 -10.26 23.52
N ARG A 280 -4.11 -10.83 23.70
CA ARG A 280 -3.61 -11.38 24.95
C ARG A 280 -2.59 -10.45 25.59
N ARG A 281 -2.60 -10.39 26.91
CA ARG A 281 -1.53 -9.81 27.69
C ARG A 281 -0.66 -10.93 28.26
N GLY A 282 0.64 -10.68 28.38
CA GLY A 282 1.59 -11.64 28.91
C GLY A 282 2.82 -10.95 29.46
N LEU A 283 3.61 -11.71 30.21
CA LEU A 283 4.88 -11.24 30.75
C LEU A 283 5.92 -11.17 29.64
N VAL A 284 6.65 -10.07 29.58
CA VAL A 284 7.72 -9.87 28.60
C VAL A 284 9.00 -9.44 29.27
N VAL A 285 10.11 -9.87 28.68
CA VAL A 285 11.47 -9.45 29.05
C VAL A 285 12.21 -8.97 27.81
N PRO A 286 13.22 -8.09 27.95
CA PRO A 286 14.14 -7.79 26.85
C PRO A 286 14.80 -9.07 26.33
N ARG A 287 15.02 -9.14 25.01
CA ARG A 287 15.64 -10.32 24.38
C ARG A 287 17.00 -10.67 24.98
N ASP A 288 17.77 -9.67 25.38
CA ASP A 288 19.10 -9.82 25.96
C ASP A 288 19.09 -10.47 27.34
N ALA A 289 17.93 -10.55 28.01
CA ALA A 289 17.78 -11.30 29.24
C ALA A 289 17.78 -12.83 29.06
N ILE A 290 17.52 -13.30 27.82
CA ILE A 290 17.32 -14.71 27.50
C ILE A 290 18.67 -15.37 27.16
N LEU A 291 19.07 -16.35 27.94
CA LEU A 291 20.21 -17.21 27.66
C LEU A 291 19.75 -18.59 27.19
N ARG A 292 20.34 -19.04 26.10
CA ARG A 292 20.09 -20.36 25.53
C ARG A 292 21.36 -21.19 25.61
N TYR A 293 21.28 -22.29 26.32
CA TYR A 293 22.40 -23.23 26.48
C TYR A 293 22.39 -24.30 25.37
N PRO A 294 23.55 -24.88 25.03
CA PRO A 294 23.65 -25.93 24.01
C PRO A 294 22.85 -27.22 24.35
N ASP A 295 22.54 -27.44 25.61
CA ASP A 295 21.72 -28.55 26.10
C ASP A 295 20.21 -28.34 25.91
N GLY A 296 19.83 -27.18 25.33
CA GLY A 296 18.45 -26.80 25.04
C GLY A 296 17.74 -26.05 26.18
N ARG A 297 18.38 -25.84 27.32
CA ARG A 297 17.82 -25.04 28.41
C ARG A 297 17.74 -23.57 27.99
N VAL A 298 16.63 -22.94 28.36
CA VAL A 298 16.42 -21.50 28.24
C VAL A 298 16.24 -20.92 29.62
N VAL A 299 17.10 -19.99 30.00
CA VAL A 299 17.10 -19.44 31.36
C VAL A 299 17.17 -17.91 31.35
N VAL A 300 16.78 -17.35 32.48
CA VAL A 300 16.89 -15.92 32.77
C VAL A 300 17.50 -15.78 34.16
N TRP A 301 18.47 -14.88 34.33
CA TRP A 301 19.01 -14.53 35.61
C TRP A 301 18.10 -13.52 36.31
N THR A 302 17.62 -13.86 37.52
CA THR A 302 16.81 -12.97 38.36
C THR A 302 17.61 -12.47 39.54
N ILE A 303 17.26 -11.28 40.05
CA ILE A 303 17.88 -10.69 41.24
C ILE A 303 17.06 -11.04 42.47
N GLU A 304 17.71 -11.69 43.44
CA GLU A 304 17.21 -11.92 44.79
C GLU A 304 17.95 -11.00 45.77
N ASN A 305 17.22 -10.18 46.52
CA ASN A 305 17.82 -9.33 47.56
C ASN A 305 18.02 -10.13 48.82
N ARG A 306 19.28 -10.31 49.27
CA ARG A 306 19.65 -10.92 50.57
C ARG A 306 20.22 -9.88 51.52
N PRO A 307 20.27 -10.17 52.84
CA PRO A 307 20.85 -9.23 53.79
C PRO A 307 22.32 -8.87 53.49
N GLU A 308 23.03 -9.76 52.80
CA GLU A 308 24.45 -9.63 52.44
C GLU A 308 24.65 -8.92 51.08
N GLY A 309 23.57 -8.56 50.39
CA GLY A 309 23.58 -7.91 49.07
C GLY A 309 22.76 -8.66 48.02
N PRO A 310 22.59 -8.06 46.82
CA PRO A 310 21.88 -8.70 45.73
C PRO A 310 22.66 -9.88 45.16
N VAL A 311 21.97 -11.00 44.96
CA VAL A 311 22.52 -12.21 44.34
C VAL A 311 21.69 -12.58 43.10
N VAL A 312 22.32 -13.22 42.12
CA VAL A 312 21.64 -13.75 40.94
C VAL A 312 21.17 -15.18 41.21
N ARG A 313 20.02 -15.50 40.60
CA ARG A 313 19.47 -16.84 40.57
C ARG A 313 19.13 -17.27 39.17
N GLU A 314 19.56 -18.46 38.78
CA GLU A 314 19.21 -19.07 37.49
C GLU A 314 17.75 -19.55 37.53
N ASN A 315 16.88 -19.00 36.64
CA ASN A 315 15.49 -19.42 36.52
C ASN A 315 15.25 -19.99 35.12
N PRO A 316 14.94 -21.29 35.02
CA PRO A 316 14.45 -21.87 33.77
C PRO A 316 13.13 -21.21 33.36
N VAL A 317 12.99 -20.86 32.09
CA VAL A 317 11.80 -20.20 31.59
C VAL A 317 11.29 -20.85 30.30
N SER A 318 9.98 -20.80 30.12
CA SER A 318 9.34 -21.13 28.85
C SER A 318 9.06 -19.85 28.07
N THR A 319 9.66 -19.72 26.87
CA THR A 319 9.47 -18.55 26.02
C THR A 319 8.31 -18.73 25.06
N GLY A 320 7.67 -17.63 24.68
CA GLY A 320 6.63 -17.56 23.68
C GLY A 320 7.04 -16.75 22.45
N VAL A 321 6.21 -15.81 22.02
CA VAL A 321 6.42 -14.96 20.86
C VAL A 321 7.51 -13.91 21.14
N THR A 322 8.32 -13.63 20.13
CA THR A 322 9.31 -12.54 20.15
C THR A 322 8.82 -11.39 19.26
N PHE A 323 8.83 -10.16 19.80
CA PHE A 323 8.42 -8.95 19.08
C PHE A 323 9.12 -7.71 19.67
N ASP A 324 9.41 -6.72 18.86
CA ASP A 324 10.00 -5.42 19.26
C ASP A 324 11.15 -5.53 20.29
N ALA A 325 12.11 -6.44 20.06
CA ALA A 325 13.20 -6.77 20.99
C ALA A 325 12.76 -7.32 22.36
N LEU A 326 11.50 -7.69 22.54
CA LEU A 326 10.93 -8.34 23.71
C LEU A 326 10.63 -9.81 23.43
N VAL A 327 10.68 -10.63 24.48
CA VAL A 327 10.32 -12.06 24.43
C VAL A 327 9.22 -12.31 25.45
N GLU A 328 8.13 -12.94 25.01
CA GLU A 328 7.06 -13.43 25.90
C GLU A 328 7.60 -14.53 26.79
N ILE A 329 7.31 -14.45 28.08
CA ILE A 329 7.56 -15.53 29.05
C ILE A 329 6.22 -16.16 29.40
N ARG A 330 6.09 -17.45 29.09
CA ARG A 330 4.87 -18.21 29.39
C ARG A 330 4.88 -18.78 30.81
N ASP A 331 6.08 -19.15 31.30
CA ASP A 331 6.25 -19.74 32.62
C ASP A 331 7.64 -19.48 33.17
N GLY A 332 7.79 -19.47 34.50
CA GLY A 332 9.07 -19.35 35.21
C GLY A 332 9.33 -17.97 35.81
N LEU A 333 8.52 -16.94 35.55
CA LEU A 333 8.70 -15.59 36.11
C LEU A 333 7.38 -14.98 36.60
N ALA A 334 7.49 -14.03 37.54
CA ALA A 334 6.38 -13.20 38.01
C ALA A 334 6.54 -11.75 37.55
N ALA A 335 5.41 -11.03 37.41
CA ALA A 335 5.44 -9.61 37.11
C ALA A 335 6.21 -8.80 38.13
N GLY A 336 7.02 -7.85 37.69
CA GLY A 336 7.85 -7.01 38.55
C GLY A 336 9.17 -7.65 38.99
N THR A 337 9.44 -8.92 38.72
CA THR A 337 10.75 -9.56 38.97
C THR A 337 11.82 -8.80 38.15
N ARG A 338 12.98 -8.55 38.77
CA ARG A 338 14.12 -7.93 38.07
C ARG A 338 14.96 -9.00 37.40
N VAL A 339 15.17 -8.87 36.10
CA VAL A 339 15.98 -9.78 35.25
C VAL A 339 17.23 -9.08 34.76
N VAL A 340 18.32 -9.81 34.67
CA VAL A 340 19.61 -9.30 34.16
C VAL A 340 19.55 -9.24 32.66
N ILE A 341 19.94 -8.11 32.06
CA ILE A 341 19.93 -7.86 30.60
C ILE A 341 21.33 -7.63 30.02
N ALA A 342 22.34 -7.36 30.89
CA ALA A 342 23.73 -7.28 30.46
C ALA A 342 24.64 -7.76 31.63
N GLY A 343 25.77 -8.36 31.26
CA GLY A 343 26.68 -9.00 32.24
C GLY A 343 26.24 -10.42 32.64
N ASN A 344 25.31 -11.03 31.87
CA ASN A 344 24.71 -12.33 32.19
C ASN A 344 25.46 -13.54 31.60
N GLU A 345 26.55 -13.33 30.84
CA GLU A 345 27.22 -14.40 30.07
C GLU A 345 28.01 -15.41 30.94
N ALA A 346 28.50 -15.00 32.13
CA ALA A 346 29.38 -15.80 32.96
C ALA A 346 28.93 -15.86 34.43
N LEU A 347 27.65 -15.66 34.72
CA LEU A 347 27.10 -15.68 36.06
C LEU A 347 26.98 -17.12 36.58
N LEU A 348 27.17 -17.27 37.90
CA LEU A 348 26.94 -18.52 38.61
C LEU A 348 25.76 -18.37 39.58
N ASP A 349 24.98 -19.43 39.78
CA ASP A 349 23.83 -19.40 40.68
C ASP A 349 24.27 -19.05 42.12
N GLY A 350 23.61 -18.06 42.73
CA GLY A 350 23.94 -17.52 44.03
C GLY A 350 25.09 -16.51 44.08
N GLN A 351 25.65 -16.11 42.94
CA GLN A 351 26.75 -15.14 42.85
C GLN A 351 26.27 -13.74 43.25
N GLN A 352 27.09 -13.03 44.08
CA GLN A 352 26.83 -11.61 44.37
C GLN A 352 27.11 -10.73 43.18
N VAL A 353 26.26 -9.73 42.96
CA VAL A 353 26.34 -8.79 41.85
C VAL A 353 26.18 -7.35 42.30
N ILE A 354 26.70 -6.43 41.49
CA ILE A 354 26.50 -4.99 41.66
C ILE A 354 25.54 -4.58 40.58
N ILE A 355 24.39 -3.99 40.95
CA ILE A 355 23.40 -3.52 40.01
C ILE A 355 23.81 -2.13 39.52
N ASP A 356 24.25 -2.06 38.27
CA ASP A 356 24.48 -0.78 37.60
C ASP A 356 23.17 -0.18 37.11
N ALA A 357 23.05 1.15 37.21
CA ALA A 357 21.93 1.87 36.60
C ALA A 357 21.97 1.66 35.08
N PRO A 358 20.84 1.45 34.45
CA PRO A 358 20.82 1.35 33.00
C PRO A 358 21.42 2.63 32.40
N HIS A 359 22.52 2.51 31.68
CA HIS A 359 23.04 3.60 30.88
C HIS A 359 21.97 3.95 29.87
N ALA A 360 21.36 5.15 29.96
CA ALA A 360 20.52 5.76 28.94
C ALA A 360 21.42 6.10 27.73
N GLY A 361 21.83 5.07 27.01
CA GLY A 361 22.74 5.17 25.90
C GLY A 361 22.30 4.33 24.74
N GLY A 362 21.84 5.00 23.65
CA GLY A 362 21.80 4.41 22.34
C GLY A 362 20.44 3.97 21.83
N ALA A 363 19.49 4.89 21.68
CA ALA A 363 18.65 4.85 20.48
C ALA A 363 19.57 5.28 19.34
N GLY A 364 20.40 4.34 18.87
CA GLY A 364 21.19 4.52 17.66
C GLY A 364 20.30 4.35 16.46
N ASP A 365 20.21 5.38 15.64
CA ASP A 365 19.80 5.36 14.24
C ASP A 365 20.41 4.17 13.51
N VAL A 366 19.58 3.28 13.00
CA VAL A 366 19.84 2.48 11.79
C VAL A 366 18.54 2.33 11.00
#